data_c3d94dc72c25caf5598c0e540f989e81
#
_entry.id   c3d94dc72c25caf5598c0e540f989e81
#
_cell.length_a   1.000
_cell.length_b   1.000
_cell.length_c   1.000
_cell.angle_alpha   90.00
_cell.angle_beta   90.00
_cell.angle_gamma   90.00
#
_symmetry.space_group_name_H-M   'P 1'
#
loop_
_entity.id
_entity.type
_entity.pdbx_description
1 polymer ?
#
loop_
_entity_poly.entity_id
_entity_poly.type
_entity_poly.pdbx_seq_one_letter_code
_entity_poly.pdbx_strand_id
1 'polypeptide(L)'
;MTNIFKQIVSEILVADHIVITSHKGPDGDSIGCSLGLYHFIKKLNRRVVVCHPDVAPDFLRWMEGADDIIAFENDPEKVKSELDSADLIFCLDYNSPDRTGKDMQDFLVSAQGKKIMIDHHPFPADFCDIVVSDTACCSTSQLIFELIDQSVNVEKLDDRIGTSLYLGIMTDTGSFRFPSVTARTHEVIATLLKAGVRHSDVHENVYDSNTLDRLQLRGYAVAEKFEKIPGFPVALISLTKEDLERFHYKKGDTEGLVNVALSIDGINAAAFFMEREGEIKISFRSKGDYYVNELAMQHFSGGGHKYAAGGMSVEPLNVTIDRFKKLVPEYFA
;
A
#
# COMPACT_ATOMS: atom_id res chain seq x y z
N MET A 1 -8.93 -21.34 -4.04
CA MET A 1 -9.41 -19.97 -4.25
C MET A 1 -10.71 -19.86 -5.05
N THR A 2 -10.92 -20.57 -6.15
CA THR A 2 -12.13 -20.42 -6.98
C THR A 2 -13.47 -20.53 -6.24
N ASN A 3 -13.63 -21.42 -5.26
CA ASN A 3 -14.88 -21.55 -4.50
C ASN A 3 -15.12 -20.35 -3.56
N ILE A 4 -14.07 -19.81 -2.93
CA ILE A 4 -14.19 -18.66 -2.02
C ILE A 4 -14.52 -17.38 -2.79
N PHE A 5 -13.96 -17.20 -3.99
CA PHE A 5 -14.29 -16.05 -4.86
C PHE A 5 -15.74 -16.08 -5.35
N LYS A 6 -16.26 -17.27 -5.70
CA LYS A 6 -17.70 -17.44 -6.01
C LYS A 6 -18.58 -17.11 -4.81
N GLN A 7 -18.20 -17.52 -3.62
CA GLN A 7 -18.89 -17.17 -2.38
C GLN A 7 -18.90 -15.64 -2.19
N ILE A 8 -17.75 -14.97 -2.33
CA ILE A 8 -17.63 -13.52 -2.18
C ILE A 8 -18.56 -12.78 -3.18
N VAL A 9 -18.56 -13.22 -4.44
CA VAL A 9 -19.49 -12.63 -5.44
C VAL A 9 -20.94 -12.86 -5.06
N SER A 10 -21.30 -14.01 -4.49
CA SER A 10 -22.65 -14.26 -4.00
C SER A 10 -23.04 -13.31 -2.85
N GLU A 11 -22.11 -13.02 -1.92
CA GLU A 11 -22.31 -12.02 -0.87
C GLU A 11 -22.50 -10.61 -1.46
N ILE A 12 -21.68 -10.21 -2.45
CA ILE A 12 -21.85 -8.92 -3.16
C ILE A 12 -23.24 -8.82 -3.78
N LEU A 13 -23.75 -9.90 -4.39
CA LEU A 13 -25.02 -9.89 -5.10
C LEU A 13 -26.24 -9.82 -4.18
N VAL A 14 -26.14 -10.16 -2.90
CA VAL A 14 -27.23 -10.09 -1.93
C VAL A 14 -27.14 -8.86 -1.02
N ALA A 15 -25.98 -8.24 -0.86
CA ALA A 15 -25.81 -7.07 -0.01
C ALA A 15 -26.50 -5.84 -0.62
N ASP A 16 -27.19 -5.07 0.20
CA ASP A 16 -27.82 -3.80 -0.20
C ASP A 16 -26.86 -2.63 -0.07
N HIS A 17 -25.94 -2.67 0.93
CA HIS A 17 -24.97 -1.63 1.18
C HIS A 17 -23.58 -2.23 1.44
N ILE A 18 -22.62 -1.87 0.61
CA ILE A 18 -21.24 -2.38 0.65
C ILE A 18 -20.29 -1.23 0.97
N VAL A 19 -19.38 -1.45 1.93
CA VAL A 19 -18.29 -0.53 2.26
C VAL A 19 -16.97 -1.21 1.94
N ILE A 20 -16.06 -0.47 1.29
CA ILE A 20 -14.68 -0.89 1.04
C ILE A 20 -13.76 -0.07 1.92
N THR A 21 -12.88 -0.73 2.65
CA THR A 21 -11.87 -0.09 3.51
C THR A 21 -10.46 -0.53 3.12
N SER A 22 -9.46 0.31 3.41
CA SER A 22 -8.06 -0.02 3.25
C SER A 22 -7.20 0.56 4.39
N HIS A 23 -5.89 0.39 4.32
CA HIS A 23 -4.97 0.79 5.38
C HIS A 23 -4.70 2.30 5.45
N LYS A 24 -4.19 2.76 6.60
CA LYS A 24 -3.74 4.14 6.83
C LYS A 24 -2.46 4.41 6.01
N GLY A 25 -2.37 5.62 5.44
CA GLY A 25 -1.27 6.00 4.56
C GLY A 25 -1.37 5.29 3.22
N PRO A 26 -2.50 5.50 2.48
CA PRO A 26 -2.81 4.75 1.28
C PRO A 26 -1.72 4.90 0.22
N ASP A 27 -1.42 3.80 -0.44
CA ASP A 27 -0.49 3.71 -1.57
C ASP A 27 -1.20 3.28 -2.86
N GLY A 28 -0.43 2.94 -3.89
CA GLY A 28 -1.02 2.58 -5.18
C GLY A 28 -1.81 1.29 -5.16
N ASP A 29 -1.45 0.29 -4.31
CA ASP A 29 -2.20 -0.96 -4.25
C ASP A 29 -3.49 -0.78 -3.45
N SER A 30 -3.45 -0.05 -2.33
CA SER A 30 -4.65 0.23 -1.54
C SER A 30 -5.70 1.03 -2.32
N ILE A 31 -5.29 2.04 -3.09
CA ILE A 31 -6.19 2.82 -3.96
C ILE A 31 -6.63 1.97 -5.16
N GLY A 32 -5.71 1.24 -5.79
CA GLY A 32 -5.96 0.43 -6.97
C GLY A 32 -6.95 -0.71 -6.71
N CYS A 33 -6.75 -1.51 -5.66
CA CYS A 33 -7.65 -2.60 -5.30
C CYS A 33 -9.03 -2.08 -4.85
N SER A 34 -9.07 -0.99 -4.08
CA SER A 34 -10.32 -0.38 -3.62
C SER A 34 -11.16 0.15 -4.78
N LEU A 35 -10.57 0.94 -5.67
CA LEU A 35 -11.29 1.49 -6.84
C LEU A 35 -11.61 0.41 -7.87
N GLY A 36 -10.73 -0.57 -8.08
CA GLY A 36 -10.99 -1.71 -8.95
C GLY A 36 -12.23 -2.50 -8.51
N LEU A 37 -12.32 -2.83 -7.21
CA LEU A 37 -13.47 -3.50 -6.65
C LEU A 37 -14.72 -2.59 -6.66
N TYR A 38 -14.58 -1.31 -6.33
CA TYR A 38 -15.66 -0.32 -6.38
C TYR A 38 -16.30 -0.28 -7.77
N HIS A 39 -15.52 -0.09 -8.82
CA HIS A 39 -16.05 -0.03 -10.19
C HIS A 39 -16.70 -1.35 -10.62
N PHE A 40 -16.12 -2.49 -10.21
CA PHE A 40 -16.71 -3.80 -10.46
C PHE A 40 -18.09 -3.95 -9.79
N ILE A 41 -18.19 -3.61 -8.50
CA ILE A 41 -19.47 -3.68 -7.75
C ILE A 41 -20.52 -2.74 -8.34
N LYS A 42 -20.12 -1.53 -8.75
CA LYS A 42 -21.00 -0.58 -9.47
C LYS A 42 -21.57 -1.20 -10.76
N LYS A 43 -20.78 -1.95 -11.51
CA LYS A 43 -21.27 -2.67 -12.71
C LYS A 43 -22.23 -3.81 -12.40
N LEU A 44 -22.23 -4.32 -11.18
CA LEU A 44 -23.23 -5.27 -10.69
C LEU A 44 -24.52 -4.57 -10.21
N ASN A 45 -24.62 -3.24 -10.37
CA ASN A 45 -25.72 -2.39 -9.91
C ASN A 45 -25.96 -2.49 -8.39
N ARG A 46 -24.89 -2.54 -7.60
CA ARG A 46 -24.94 -2.54 -6.13
C ARG A 46 -24.48 -1.20 -5.57
N ARG A 47 -25.07 -0.82 -4.43
CA ARG A 47 -24.63 0.35 -3.68
C ARG A 47 -23.29 0.04 -3.02
N VAL A 48 -22.29 0.85 -3.29
CA VAL A 48 -20.94 0.70 -2.71
C VAL A 48 -20.33 2.07 -2.48
N VAL A 49 -19.61 2.20 -1.36
CA VAL A 49 -18.79 3.37 -1.01
C VAL A 49 -17.39 2.91 -0.61
N VAL A 50 -16.41 3.79 -0.78
CA VAL A 50 -15.05 3.56 -0.34
C VAL A 50 -14.74 4.49 0.83
N CYS A 51 -14.33 3.91 1.95
CA CYS A 51 -13.99 4.62 3.19
C CYS A 51 -12.54 4.31 3.57
N HIS A 52 -11.63 5.27 3.43
CA HIS A 52 -10.24 5.13 3.83
C HIS A 52 -9.93 5.92 5.10
N PRO A 53 -8.89 5.56 5.87
CA PRO A 53 -8.44 6.37 7.02
C PRO A 53 -7.99 7.77 6.62
N ASP A 54 -7.25 7.88 5.53
CA ASP A 54 -6.63 9.12 5.04
C ASP A 54 -7.08 9.43 3.61
N VAL A 55 -6.90 10.68 3.17
CA VAL A 55 -7.09 11.07 1.76
C VAL A 55 -6.06 10.38 0.86
N ALA A 56 -6.47 10.15 -0.38
CA ALA A 56 -5.55 9.67 -1.41
C ALA A 56 -4.40 10.70 -1.61
N PRO A 57 -3.14 10.24 -1.71
CA PRO A 57 -2.01 11.13 -2.04
C PRO A 57 -2.23 11.83 -3.38
N ASP A 58 -1.72 13.06 -3.52
CA ASP A 58 -1.92 13.89 -4.73
C ASP A 58 -1.57 13.14 -6.02
N PHE A 59 -0.49 12.36 -6.03
CA PHE A 59 -0.04 11.59 -7.20
C PHE A 59 -0.95 10.41 -7.58
N LEU A 60 -1.99 10.10 -6.78
CA LEU A 60 -3.00 9.07 -7.05
C LEU A 60 -4.39 9.66 -7.31
N ARG A 61 -4.59 10.97 -7.12
CA ARG A 61 -5.91 11.62 -7.25
C ARG A 61 -6.42 11.68 -8.69
N TRP A 62 -5.58 11.43 -9.68
CA TRP A 62 -5.99 11.34 -11.09
C TRP A 62 -6.83 10.09 -11.38
N MET A 63 -6.85 9.11 -10.47
CA MET A 63 -7.67 7.90 -10.63
C MET A 63 -9.15 8.24 -10.59
N GLU A 64 -9.91 7.69 -11.54
CA GLU A 64 -11.38 7.86 -11.55
C GLU A 64 -11.98 7.25 -10.27
N GLY A 65 -12.74 8.07 -9.54
CA GLY A 65 -13.32 7.70 -8.24
C GLY A 65 -12.45 8.01 -7.02
N ALA A 66 -11.20 8.47 -7.19
CA ALA A 66 -10.34 8.81 -6.05
C ALA A 66 -10.90 9.97 -5.21
N ASP A 67 -11.54 10.95 -5.83
CA ASP A 67 -12.20 12.07 -5.14
C ASP A 67 -13.53 11.67 -4.47
N ASP A 68 -14.09 10.50 -4.80
CA ASP A 68 -15.30 9.95 -4.15
C ASP A 68 -14.97 9.14 -2.89
N ILE A 69 -13.68 8.88 -2.61
CA ILE A 69 -13.23 8.19 -1.39
C ILE A 69 -13.51 9.08 -0.18
N ILE A 70 -14.29 8.54 0.78
CA ILE A 70 -14.59 9.21 2.02
C ILE A 70 -13.42 8.96 2.98
N ALA A 71 -12.64 10.02 3.28
CA ALA A 71 -11.53 9.91 4.20
C ALA A 71 -11.97 10.19 5.65
N PHE A 72 -11.65 9.26 6.55
CA PHE A 72 -11.97 9.37 7.97
C PHE A 72 -11.36 10.62 8.61
N GLU A 73 -10.15 10.99 8.23
CA GLU A 73 -9.50 12.21 8.73
C GLU A 73 -10.28 13.50 8.42
N ASN A 74 -11.12 13.51 7.36
CA ASN A 74 -11.90 14.67 6.97
C ASN A 74 -13.36 14.60 7.46
N ASP A 75 -13.97 13.40 7.48
CA ASP A 75 -15.37 13.20 7.85
C ASP A 75 -15.56 11.88 8.63
N PRO A 76 -15.14 11.85 9.91
CA PRO A 76 -15.25 10.65 10.76
C PRO A 76 -16.70 10.17 10.93
N GLU A 77 -17.64 11.11 11.10
CA GLU A 77 -19.05 10.78 11.32
C GLU A 77 -19.68 10.13 10.09
N LYS A 78 -19.29 10.58 8.91
CA LYS A 78 -19.73 9.98 7.66
C LYS A 78 -19.22 8.55 7.52
N VAL A 79 -17.92 8.32 7.73
CA VAL A 79 -17.33 6.98 7.66
C VAL A 79 -17.97 6.05 8.68
N LYS A 80 -18.18 6.53 9.91
CA LYS A 80 -18.88 5.77 10.95
C LYS A 80 -20.29 5.38 10.51
N SER A 81 -21.07 6.32 10.00
CA SER A 81 -22.43 6.07 9.50
C SER A 81 -22.49 5.05 8.37
N GLU A 82 -21.51 5.10 7.44
CA GLU A 82 -21.44 4.12 6.34
C GLU A 82 -21.07 2.72 6.89
N LEU A 83 -20.10 2.61 7.83
CA LEU A 83 -19.74 1.34 8.46
C LEU A 83 -20.89 0.75 9.30
N ASP A 84 -21.59 1.57 10.08
CA ASP A 84 -22.69 1.12 10.93
C ASP A 84 -23.89 0.59 10.12
N SER A 85 -24.08 1.12 8.91
CA SER A 85 -25.20 0.72 8.02
C SER A 85 -24.81 -0.33 6.95
N ALA A 86 -23.56 -0.75 6.91
CA ALA A 86 -23.07 -1.72 5.93
C ALA A 86 -23.57 -3.14 6.19
N ASP A 87 -24.04 -3.83 5.14
CA ASP A 87 -24.29 -5.28 5.17
C ASP A 87 -23.02 -6.06 4.93
N LEU A 88 -22.10 -5.49 4.11
CA LEU A 88 -20.86 -6.11 3.71
C LEU A 88 -19.72 -5.11 3.76
N ILE A 89 -18.63 -5.47 4.41
CA ILE A 89 -17.43 -4.63 4.57
C ILE A 89 -16.25 -5.37 3.99
N PHE A 90 -15.60 -4.79 2.98
CA PHE A 90 -14.33 -5.27 2.45
C PHE A 90 -13.16 -4.63 3.19
N CYS A 91 -12.25 -5.47 3.66
CA CYS A 91 -10.98 -5.12 4.29
C CYS A 91 -9.88 -5.44 3.29
N LEU A 92 -9.42 -4.42 2.52
CA LEU A 92 -8.50 -4.60 1.40
C LEU A 92 -7.09 -4.11 1.74
N ASP A 93 -6.10 -4.94 1.42
CA ASP A 93 -4.69 -4.60 1.51
C ASP A 93 -4.21 -4.32 2.94
N TYR A 94 -4.78 -5.02 3.89
CA TYR A 94 -4.31 -5.05 5.27
C TYR A 94 -4.72 -6.33 5.99
N ASN A 95 -3.85 -6.79 6.87
CA ASN A 95 -3.94 -8.06 7.57
C ASN A 95 -4.52 -7.96 9.00
N SER A 96 -4.68 -6.74 9.54
CA SER A 96 -5.20 -6.53 10.90
C SER A 96 -5.87 -5.16 11.05
N PRO A 97 -6.85 -4.99 11.97
CA PRO A 97 -7.64 -3.76 12.09
C PRO A 97 -6.83 -2.52 12.46
N ASP A 98 -5.73 -2.68 13.20
CA ASP A 98 -4.85 -1.57 13.61
C ASP A 98 -4.19 -0.87 12.42
N ARG A 99 -4.11 -1.54 11.26
CA ARG A 99 -3.63 -0.94 10.01
C ARG A 99 -4.52 0.20 9.51
N THR A 100 -5.78 0.26 9.93
CA THR A 100 -6.68 1.40 9.63
C THR A 100 -6.41 2.63 10.52
N GLY A 101 -5.48 2.50 11.48
CA GLY A 101 -5.17 3.55 12.47
C GLY A 101 -6.12 3.55 13.66
N LYS A 102 -5.62 4.03 14.81
CA LYS A 102 -6.32 3.95 16.10
C LYS A 102 -7.73 4.57 16.05
N ASP A 103 -7.91 5.65 15.31
CA ASP A 103 -9.15 6.41 15.30
C ASP A 103 -10.27 5.69 14.52
N MET A 104 -9.96 5.01 13.42
CA MET A 104 -10.93 4.28 12.59
C MET A 104 -11.11 2.83 13.04
N GLN A 105 -10.10 2.24 13.67
CA GLN A 105 -10.06 0.82 14.06
C GLN A 105 -11.28 0.39 14.88
N ASP A 106 -11.65 1.15 15.91
CA ASP A 106 -12.75 0.79 16.81
C ASP A 106 -14.09 0.76 16.09
N PHE A 107 -14.33 1.69 15.16
CA PHE A 107 -15.53 1.71 14.34
C PHE A 107 -15.59 0.53 13.37
N LEU A 108 -14.47 0.18 12.73
CA LEU A 108 -14.38 -1.00 11.86
C LEU A 108 -14.67 -2.30 12.63
N VAL A 109 -14.07 -2.46 13.81
CA VAL A 109 -14.23 -3.68 14.62
C VAL A 109 -15.66 -3.80 15.15
N SER A 110 -16.28 -2.70 15.58
CA SER A 110 -17.65 -2.70 16.14
C SER A 110 -18.75 -2.81 15.08
N ALA A 111 -18.46 -2.50 13.81
CA ALA A 111 -19.43 -2.60 12.73
C ALA A 111 -19.99 -4.02 12.60
N GLN A 112 -21.33 -4.14 12.41
CA GLN A 112 -22.05 -5.42 12.40
C GLN A 112 -22.09 -6.08 11.02
N GLY A 113 -21.76 -5.35 9.95
CA GLY A 113 -21.68 -5.88 8.59
C GLY A 113 -20.69 -7.04 8.49
N LYS A 114 -21.01 -8.01 7.64
CA LYS A 114 -20.13 -9.13 7.34
C LYS A 114 -18.80 -8.64 6.78
N LYS A 115 -17.67 -9.09 7.35
CA LYS A 115 -16.33 -8.63 6.96
C LYS A 115 -15.65 -9.63 6.06
N ILE A 116 -15.09 -9.13 4.96
CA ILE A 116 -14.30 -9.93 4.00
C ILE A 116 -12.93 -9.30 3.86
N MET A 117 -11.89 -10.05 4.24
CA MET A 117 -10.51 -9.67 3.98
C MET A 117 -10.05 -10.20 2.63
N ILE A 118 -9.44 -9.34 1.81
CA ILE A 118 -8.63 -9.74 0.65
C ILE A 118 -7.31 -9.00 0.78
N ASP A 119 -6.23 -9.76 0.99
CA ASP A 119 -4.93 -9.21 1.38
C ASP A 119 -3.78 -10.14 0.97
N HIS A 120 -2.60 -9.56 0.72
CA HIS A 120 -1.39 -10.31 0.42
C HIS A 120 -0.31 -10.20 1.51
N HIS A 121 -0.61 -9.54 2.64
CA HIS A 121 0.30 -9.42 3.76
C HIS A 121 0.34 -10.72 4.61
N PRO A 122 1.48 -11.02 5.25
CA PRO A 122 1.60 -12.17 6.16
C PRO A 122 0.85 -11.94 7.47
N PHE A 123 0.53 -13.05 8.17
CA PHE A 123 -0.06 -13.06 9.52
C PHE A 123 -1.42 -12.35 9.63
N PRO A 124 -2.44 -12.80 8.89
CA PRO A 124 -3.79 -12.23 8.98
C PRO A 124 -4.37 -12.42 10.39
N ALA A 125 -4.95 -11.36 10.95
CA ALA A 125 -5.66 -11.40 12.20
C ALA A 125 -7.06 -12.02 12.03
N ASP A 126 -7.58 -12.60 13.10
CA ASP A 126 -8.91 -13.23 13.13
C ASP A 126 -9.99 -12.19 13.50
N PHE A 127 -10.46 -11.42 12.49
CA PHE A 127 -11.51 -10.40 12.65
C PHE A 127 -12.50 -10.33 11.48
N CYS A 128 -12.29 -11.14 10.46
CA CYS A 128 -13.14 -11.19 9.27
C CYS A 128 -13.85 -12.53 9.13
N ASP A 129 -15.08 -12.52 8.62
CA ASP A 129 -15.91 -13.72 8.41
C ASP A 129 -15.42 -14.57 7.23
N ILE A 130 -14.83 -13.91 6.22
CA ILE A 130 -14.22 -14.55 5.05
C ILE A 130 -12.84 -13.96 4.88
N VAL A 131 -11.84 -14.82 4.71
CA VAL A 131 -10.44 -14.41 4.55
C VAL A 131 -9.86 -14.99 3.27
N VAL A 132 -9.38 -14.11 2.40
CA VAL A 132 -8.49 -14.42 1.28
C VAL A 132 -7.16 -13.75 1.57
N SER A 133 -6.18 -14.53 2.03
CA SER A 133 -4.82 -14.05 2.30
C SER A 133 -3.85 -14.92 1.50
N ASP A 134 -3.09 -14.30 0.61
CA ASP A 134 -2.11 -15.00 -0.23
C ASP A 134 -0.82 -14.18 -0.39
N THR A 135 0.16 -14.51 0.42
CA THR A 135 1.49 -13.87 0.43
C THR A 135 2.34 -14.19 -0.80
N ALA A 136 1.93 -15.15 -1.63
CA ALA A 136 2.60 -15.45 -2.91
C ALA A 136 2.09 -14.54 -4.05
N CYS A 137 0.95 -13.89 -3.85
CA CYS A 137 0.43 -12.90 -4.79
C CYS A 137 1.20 -11.59 -4.67
N CYS A 138 1.47 -10.94 -5.79
CA CYS A 138 2.32 -9.75 -5.81
C CYS A 138 1.62 -8.49 -5.28
N SER A 139 0.29 -8.47 -5.18
CA SER A 139 -0.51 -7.33 -4.72
C SER A 139 -1.96 -7.74 -4.44
N THR A 140 -2.65 -6.98 -3.63
CA THR A 140 -4.10 -7.12 -3.41
C THR A 140 -4.88 -6.80 -4.69
N SER A 141 -4.43 -5.87 -5.50
CA SER A 141 -5.03 -5.59 -6.83
C SER A 141 -5.03 -6.81 -7.74
N GLN A 142 -3.99 -7.64 -7.72
CA GLN A 142 -4.01 -8.90 -8.46
C GLN A 142 -5.04 -9.87 -7.87
N LEU A 143 -5.21 -9.96 -6.55
CA LEU A 143 -6.24 -10.79 -5.92
C LEU A 143 -7.66 -10.33 -6.31
N ILE A 144 -7.89 -9.03 -6.41
CA ILE A 144 -9.17 -8.49 -6.93
C ILE A 144 -9.38 -8.86 -8.40
N PHE A 145 -8.32 -8.84 -9.23
CA PHE A 145 -8.42 -9.35 -10.59
C PHE A 145 -8.82 -10.83 -10.60
N GLU A 146 -8.20 -11.67 -9.76
CA GLU A 146 -8.54 -13.10 -9.66
C GLU A 146 -9.99 -13.33 -9.20
N LEU A 147 -10.50 -12.49 -8.29
CA LEU A 147 -11.90 -12.50 -7.90
C LEU A 147 -12.83 -12.27 -9.12
N ILE A 148 -12.50 -11.28 -9.96
CA ILE A 148 -13.29 -10.93 -11.14
C ILE A 148 -13.21 -12.03 -12.20
N ASP A 149 -12.00 -12.51 -12.50
CA ASP A 149 -11.71 -13.52 -13.53
C ASP A 149 -12.39 -14.86 -13.21
N GLN A 150 -12.34 -15.31 -11.95
CA GLN A 150 -12.89 -16.60 -11.51
C GLN A 150 -14.40 -16.56 -11.17
N SER A 151 -15.03 -15.39 -11.20
CA SER A 151 -16.43 -15.21 -10.84
C SER A 151 -17.43 -15.28 -12.01
N VAL A 152 -17.00 -15.68 -13.20
CA VAL A 152 -17.83 -15.72 -14.43
C VAL A 152 -18.19 -14.32 -14.97
N ASN A 153 -17.49 -13.27 -14.54
CA ASN A 153 -17.80 -11.88 -14.89
C ASN A 153 -16.62 -11.13 -15.54
N VAL A 154 -15.62 -11.84 -16.08
CA VAL A 154 -14.46 -11.21 -16.73
C VAL A 154 -14.85 -10.27 -17.88
N GLU A 155 -15.97 -10.54 -18.54
CA GLU A 155 -16.56 -9.67 -19.56
C GLU A 155 -17.00 -8.29 -19.03
N LYS A 156 -17.09 -8.14 -17.70
CA LYS A 156 -17.35 -6.86 -17.05
C LYS A 156 -16.07 -6.03 -16.83
N LEU A 157 -14.91 -6.60 -17.10
CA LEU A 157 -13.65 -5.89 -17.07
C LEU A 157 -13.63 -4.81 -18.16
N ASP A 158 -13.37 -3.57 -17.76
CA ASP A 158 -13.20 -2.43 -18.67
C ASP A 158 -11.94 -1.64 -18.31
N ASP A 159 -11.73 -0.54 -19.00
CA ASP A 159 -10.57 0.32 -18.82
C ASP A 159 -10.48 0.95 -17.42
N ARG A 160 -11.61 1.26 -16.76
CA ARG A 160 -11.65 1.83 -15.40
C ARG A 160 -11.19 0.84 -14.34
N ILE A 161 -11.84 -0.35 -14.34
CA ILE A 161 -11.46 -1.45 -13.46
C ILE A 161 -10.00 -1.82 -13.74
N GLY A 162 -9.68 -1.97 -15.03
CA GLY A 162 -8.34 -2.35 -15.48
C GLY A 162 -7.27 -1.36 -15.06
N THR A 163 -7.49 -0.05 -15.21
CA THR A 163 -6.55 0.99 -14.84
C THR A 163 -6.29 0.99 -13.33
N SER A 164 -7.35 0.83 -12.53
CA SER A 164 -7.23 0.74 -11.07
C SER A 164 -6.38 -0.46 -10.65
N LEU A 165 -6.67 -1.65 -11.17
CA LEU A 165 -5.91 -2.85 -10.84
C LEU A 165 -4.48 -2.82 -11.38
N TYR A 166 -4.28 -2.25 -12.59
CA TYR A 166 -2.95 -2.07 -13.16
C TYR A 166 -2.09 -1.17 -12.27
N LEU A 167 -2.65 -0.05 -11.78
CA LEU A 167 -1.97 0.86 -10.86
C LEU A 167 -1.42 0.10 -9.63
N GLY A 168 -2.28 -0.66 -8.95
CA GLY A 168 -1.87 -1.38 -7.75
C GLY A 168 -0.79 -2.42 -8.04
N ILE A 169 -0.98 -3.27 -9.06
CA ILE A 169 0.02 -4.26 -9.44
C ILE A 169 1.35 -3.60 -9.82
N MET A 170 1.31 -2.51 -10.58
CA MET A 170 2.51 -1.79 -11.04
C MET A 170 3.29 -1.19 -9.86
N THR A 171 2.60 -0.55 -8.93
CA THR A 171 3.26 0.14 -7.81
C THR A 171 3.86 -0.85 -6.84
N ASP A 172 3.13 -1.89 -6.47
CA ASP A 172 3.56 -2.88 -5.47
C ASP A 172 4.64 -3.86 -5.99
N THR A 173 4.76 -3.97 -7.30
CA THR A 173 5.84 -4.72 -7.96
C THR A 173 7.04 -3.86 -8.33
N GLY A 174 7.04 -2.58 -7.96
CA GLY A 174 8.08 -1.63 -8.36
C GLY A 174 8.24 -1.55 -9.87
N SER A 175 7.13 -1.48 -10.60
CA SER A 175 7.08 -1.56 -12.06
C SER A 175 7.61 -2.89 -12.61
N PHE A 176 7.08 -3.98 -12.07
CA PHE A 176 7.35 -5.37 -12.46
C PHE A 176 8.80 -5.85 -12.25
N ARG A 177 9.54 -5.24 -11.30
CA ARG A 177 10.96 -5.56 -11.03
C ARG A 177 11.17 -6.45 -9.81
N PHE A 178 10.17 -6.55 -8.91
CA PHE A 178 10.34 -7.28 -7.65
C PHE A 178 10.16 -8.79 -7.82
N PRO A 179 10.77 -9.61 -6.93
CA PRO A 179 10.69 -11.06 -7.02
C PRO A 179 9.29 -11.65 -6.86
N SER A 180 8.33 -10.89 -6.38
CA SER A 180 6.91 -11.28 -6.28
C SER A 180 6.21 -11.40 -7.64
N VAL A 181 6.80 -10.85 -8.71
CA VAL A 181 6.26 -10.93 -10.07
C VAL A 181 6.39 -12.35 -10.61
N THR A 182 5.26 -12.90 -11.09
CA THR A 182 5.19 -14.25 -11.66
C THR A 182 4.72 -14.21 -13.11
N ALA A 183 4.74 -15.36 -13.80
CA ALA A 183 4.13 -15.49 -15.13
C ALA A 183 2.65 -15.09 -15.09
N ARG A 184 1.92 -15.49 -14.01
CA ARG A 184 0.51 -15.13 -13.83
C ARG A 184 0.31 -13.61 -13.75
N THR A 185 1.20 -12.90 -13.06
CA THR A 185 1.17 -11.42 -13.02
C THR A 185 1.19 -10.84 -14.43
N HIS A 186 2.07 -11.31 -15.30
CA HIS A 186 2.13 -10.83 -16.70
C HIS A 186 0.91 -11.23 -17.53
N GLU A 187 0.31 -12.39 -17.31
CA GLU A 187 -0.96 -12.79 -17.94
C GLU A 187 -2.10 -11.86 -17.52
N VAL A 188 -2.18 -11.52 -16.24
CA VAL A 188 -3.12 -10.52 -15.70
C VAL A 188 -2.91 -9.20 -16.42
N ILE A 189 -1.69 -8.68 -16.46
CA ILE A 189 -1.36 -7.41 -17.16
C ILE A 189 -1.79 -7.47 -18.62
N ALA A 190 -1.50 -8.57 -19.33
CA ALA A 190 -1.93 -8.72 -20.73
C ALA A 190 -3.45 -8.66 -20.88
N THR A 191 -4.20 -9.19 -19.91
CA THR A 191 -5.67 -9.13 -19.90
C THR A 191 -6.17 -7.71 -19.63
N LEU A 192 -5.55 -6.98 -18.67
CA LEU A 192 -5.89 -5.59 -18.39
C LEU A 192 -5.64 -4.69 -19.61
N LEU A 193 -4.53 -4.89 -20.32
CA LEU A 193 -4.24 -4.14 -21.56
C LEU A 193 -5.29 -4.42 -22.65
N LYS A 194 -5.75 -5.67 -22.79
CA LYS A 194 -6.84 -6.03 -23.73
C LYS A 194 -8.17 -5.39 -23.35
N ALA A 195 -8.41 -5.12 -22.06
CA ALA A 195 -9.58 -4.42 -21.57
C ALA A 195 -9.52 -2.90 -21.80
N GLY A 196 -8.44 -2.37 -22.37
CA GLY A 196 -8.32 -0.97 -22.77
C GLY A 196 -7.40 -0.12 -21.87
N VAL A 197 -6.69 -0.71 -20.92
CA VAL A 197 -5.75 0.04 -20.06
C VAL A 197 -4.64 0.68 -20.90
N ARG A 198 -4.48 1.97 -20.75
CA ARG A 198 -3.36 2.73 -21.34
C ARG A 198 -2.23 2.80 -20.32
N HIS A 199 -1.38 1.77 -20.30
CA HIS A 199 -0.34 1.63 -19.29
C HIS A 199 0.65 2.79 -19.25
N SER A 200 0.93 3.43 -20.42
CA SER A 200 1.78 4.62 -20.50
C SER A 200 1.25 5.76 -19.64
N ASP A 201 -0.07 6.00 -19.71
CA ASP A 201 -0.71 7.07 -18.93
C ASP A 201 -0.62 6.80 -17.42
N VAL A 202 -0.72 5.52 -17.01
CA VAL A 202 -0.53 5.14 -15.60
C VAL A 202 0.90 5.40 -15.15
N HIS A 203 1.89 5.02 -15.96
CA HIS A 203 3.30 5.29 -15.66
C HIS A 203 3.61 6.78 -15.62
N GLU A 204 3.11 7.55 -16.57
CA GLU A 204 3.28 9.01 -16.63
C GLU A 204 2.73 9.68 -15.36
N ASN A 205 1.50 9.36 -14.98
CA ASN A 205 0.88 9.93 -13.79
C ASN A 205 1.60 9.58 -12.48
N VAL A 206 2.16 8.37 -12.37
CA VAL A 206 2.81 7.91 -11.13
C VAL A 206 4.28 8.31 -11.06
N TYR A 207 5.02 8.20 -12.17
CA TYR A 207 6.49 8.35 -12.16
C TYR A 207 6.99 9.61 -12.84
N ASP A 208 6.24 10.19 -13.80
CA ASP A 208 6.69 11.31 -14.61
C ASP A 208 5.96 12.63 -14.31
N SER A 209 5.09 12.66 -13.28
CA SER A 209 4.35 13.82 -12.79
C SER A 209 5.02 14.52 -11.60
N ASN A 210 6.36 14.50 -11.53
CA ASN A 210 7.10 15.04 -10.39
C ASN A 210 7.11 16.57 -10.39
N THR A 211 6.90 17.18 -9.23
CA THR A 211 7.20 18.60 -9.02
C THR A 211 8.72 18.81 -8.96
N LEU A 212 9.17 20.03 -9.28
CA LEU A 212 10.59 20.38 -9.16
C LEU A 212 11.08 20.22 -7.70
N ASP A 213 10.27 20.66 -6.71
CA ASP A 213 10.57 20.53 -5.28
C ASP A 213 10.79 19.07 -4.89
N ARG A 214 9.93 18.14 -5.36
CA ARG A 214 10.10 16.70 -5.16
C ARG A 214 11.44 16.18 -5.72
N LEU A 215 11.78 16.54 -6.95
CA LEU A 215 13.04 16.11 -7.56
C LEU A 215 14.26 16.71 -6.85
N GLN A 216 14.18 17.99 -6.43
CA GLN A 216 15.24 18.64 -5.66
C GLN A 216 15.41 18.00 -4.28
N LEU A 217 14.32 17.70 -3.56
CA LEU A 217 14.38 16.96 -2.29
C LEU A 217 15.05 15.60 -2.46
N ARG A 218 14.67 14.83 -3.51
CA ARG A 218 15.27 13.52 -3.79
C ARG A 218 16.74 13.62 -4.16
N GLY A 219 17.11 14.61 -5.00
CA GLY A 219 18.51 14.89 -5.33
C GLY A 219 19.34 15.23 -4.10
N TYR A 220 18.85 16.12 -3.24
CA TYR A 220 19.47 16.47 -1.98
C TYR A 220 19.61 15.27 -1.03
N ALA A 221 18.57 14.47 -0.89
CA ALA A 221 18.59 13.29 -0.04
C ALA A 221 19.67 12.27 -0.45
N VAL A 222 19.87 12.09 -1.76
CA VAL A 222 20.90 11.17 -2.27
C VAL A 222 22.31 11.79 -2.22
N ALA A 223 22.45 13.08 -2.52
CA ALA A 223 23.75 13.73 -2.59
C ALA A 223 24.32 14.07 -1.20
N GLU A 224 23.47 14.50 -0.26
CA GLU A 224 23.90 15.09 1.02
C GLU A 224 23.51 14.27 2.25
N LYS A 225 22.50 13.41 2.14
CA LYS A 225 21.94 12.67 3.29
C LYS A 225 22.09 11.16 3.20
N PHE A 226 22.68 10.67 2.12
CA PHE A 226 23.02 9.27 1.96
C PHE A 226 24.24 8.91 2.79
N GLU A 227 24.15 7.80 3.53
CA GLU A 227 25.27 7.23 4.28
C GLU A 227 25.36 5.72 4.02
N LYS A 228 26.54 5.25 3.62
CA LYS A 228 26.86 3.82 3.57
C LYS A 228 27.47 3.37 4.90
N ILE A 229 26.97 2.27 5.46
CA ILE A 229 27.50 1.72 6.71
C ILE A 229 28.81 0.98 6.42
N PRO A 230 29.96 1.41 7.01
CA PRO A 230 31.25 0.79 6.76
C PRO A 230 31.26 -0.71 7.11
N GLY A 231 31.76 -1.54 6.20
CA GLY A 231 31.87 -2.99 6.39
C GLY A 231 30.60 -3.80 6.11
N PHE A 232 29.47 -3.14 5.80
CA PHE A 232 28.20 -3.81 5.54
C PHE A 232 27.57 -3.37 4.21
N PRO A 233 26.77 -4.23 3.55
CA PRO A 233 26.06 -3.88 2.31
C PRO A 233 24.78 -3.09 2.62
N VAL A 234 24.87 -2.13 3.54
CA VAL A 234 23.74 -1.39 4.11
C VAL A 234 23.95 0.10 3.90
N ALA A 235 22.88 0.79 3.55
CA ALA A 235 22.86 2.24 3.46
C ALA A 235 21.65 2.84 4.19
N LEU A 236 21.74 4.10 4.54
CA LEU A 236 20.63 4.87 5.04
C LEU A 236 20.53 6.25 4.38
N ILE A 237 19.33 6.80 4.38
CA ILE A 237 19.05 8.22 4.10
C ILE A 237 18.24 8.75 5.27
N SER A 238 18.52 9.98 5.71
CA SER A 238 17.75 10.62 6.77
C SER A 238 17.38 12.05 6.39
N LEU A 239 16.12 12.44 6.61
CA LEU A 239 15.62 13.78 6.41
C LEU A 239 15.06 14.33 7.70
N THR A 240 15.52 15.52 8.10
CA THR A 240 14.98 16.26 9.23
C THR A 240 13.72 17.03 8.82
N LYS A 241 13.00 17.57 9.81
CA LYS A 241 11.86 18.47 9.57
C LYS A 241 12.28 19.70 8.75
N GLU A 242 13.44 20.28 9.05
CA GLU A 242 13.98 21.44 8.32
C GLU A 242 14.32 21.09 6.87
N ASP A 243 14.85 19.89 6.62
CA ASP A 243 15.08 19.41 5.23
C ASP A 243 13.75 19.34 4.46
N LEU A 244 12.70 18.81 5.07
CA LEU A 244 11.36 18.72 4.47
C LEU A 244 10.75 20.09 4.19
N GLU A 245 10.83 21.01 5.16
CA GLU A 245 10.35 22.39 5.02
C GLU A 245 11.08 23.16 3.91
N ARG A 246 12.40 22.99 3.81
CA ARG A 246 13.25 23.61 2.77
C ARG A 246 12.79 23.31 1.36
N PHE A 247 12.27 22.09 1.11
CA PHE A 247 11.83 21.64 -0.22
C PHE A 247 10.30 21.59 -0.35
N HIS A 248 9.55 22.28 0.51
CA HIS A 248 8.09 22.35 0.48
C HIS A 248 7.43 20.96 0.37
N TYR A 249 7.97 20.00 1.16
CA TYR A 249 7.54 18.60 1.16
C TYR A 249 6.02 18.44 1.23
N LYS A 250 5.50 17.58 0.39
CA LYS A 250 4.12 17.09 0.42
C LYS A 250 4.09 15.58 0.66
N LYS A 251 2.99 15.09 1.26
CA LYS A 251 2.77 13.65 1.45
C LYS A 251 2.91 12.91 0.11
N GLY A 252 3.82 11.94 0.03
CA GLY A 252 4.15 11.19 -1.19
C GLY A 252 5.48 11.58 -1.85
N ASP A 253 6.07 12.76 -1.59
CA ASP A 253 7.29 13.21 -2.27
C ASP A 253 8.51 12.32 -2.00
N THR A 254 8.54 11.64 -0.85
CA THR A 254 9.60 10.72 -0.47
C THR A 254 9.32 9.26 -0.85
N GLU A 255 8.18 9.00 -1.52
CA GLU A 255 7.84 7.62 -1.94
C GLU A 255 8.91 7.07 -2.89
N GLY A 256 9.36 5.84 -2.62
CA GLY A 256 10.44 5.19 -3.37
C GLY A 256 11.85 5.69 -3.08
N LEU A 257 12.08 6.67 -2.20
CA LEU A 257 13.42 7.20 -1.91
C LEU A 257 14.35 6.13 -1.31
N VAL A 258 13.82 5.26 -0.44
CA VAL A 258 14.57 4.12 0.10
C VAL A 258 15.03 3.14 -0.99
N ASN A 259 14.24 2.98 -2.07
CA ASN A 259 14.62 2.13 -3.20
C ASN A 259 15.75 2.74 -4.03
N VAL A 260 15.90 4.08 -4.04
CA VAL A 260 17.05 4.74 -4.66
C VAL A 260 18.34 4.34 -3.94
N ALA A 261 18.35 4.35 -2.59
CA ALA A 261 19.49 3.89 -1.82
C ALA A 261 19.79 2.40 -2.09
N LEU A 262 18.74 1.55 -2.13
CA LEU A 262 18.88 0.12 -2.41
C LEU A 262 19.38 -0.18 -3.84
N SER A 263 19.17 0.74 -4.79
CA SER A 263 19.61 0.58 -6.19
C SER A 263 21.11 0.75 -6.40
N ILE A 264 21.81 1.29 -5.41
CA ILE A 264 23.27 1.52 -5.48
C ILE A 264 24.00 0.17 -5.45
N ASP A 265 25.00 0.03 -6.31
CA ASP A 265 25.81 -1.20 -6.37
C ASP A 265 26.48 -1.51 -5.02
N GLY A 266 26.44 -2.79 -4.64
CA GLY A 266 26.96 -3.25 -3.35
C GLY A 266 26.08 -2.91 -2.13
N ILE A 267 24.86 -2.35 -2.32
CA ILE A 267 23.87 -2.17 -1.26
C ILE A 267 22.79 -3.25 -1.38
N ASN A 268 22.56 -4.01 -0.31
CA ASN A 268 21.58 -5.08 -0.21
C ASN A 268 20.45 -4.80 0.80
N ALA A 269 20.66 -3.84 1.71
CA ALA A 269 19.62 -3.33 2.58
C ALA A 269 19.71 -1.80 2.70
N ALA A 270 18.56 -1.15 2.79
CA ALA A 270 18.46 0.30 2.92
C ALA A 270 17.40 0.69 3.94
N ALA A 271 17.69 1.75 4.71
CA ALA A 271 16.75 2.38 5.62
C ALA A 271 16.56 3.85 5.25
N PHE A 272 15.33 4.33 5.32
CA PHE A 272 15.01 5.75 5.17
C PHE A 272 14.32 6.24 6.43
N PHE A 273 14.88 7.25 7.07
CA PHE A 273 14.37 7.88 8.27
C PHE A 273 13.85 9.26 7.93
N MET A 274 12.61 9.54 8.31
CA MET A 274 11.97 10.83 8.07
C MET A 274 11.38 11.36 9.36
N GLU A 275 11.89 12.51 9.80
CA GLU A 275 11.39 13.20 10.98
C GLU A 275 10.04 13.86 10.68
N ARG A 276 9.07 13.61 11.56
CA ARG A 276 7.75 14.22 11.55
C ARG A 276 7.46 14.83 12.93
N GLU A 277 6.30 15.47 13.10
CA GLU A 277 5.89 15.97 14.40
C GLU A 277 5.73 14.83 15.41
N GLY A 278 6.65 14.77 16.38
CA GLY A 278 6.62 13.82 17.48
C GLY A 278 7.07 12.40 17.19
N GLU A 279 7.46 12.08 15.94
CA GLU A 279 7.86 10.72 15.56
C GLU A 279 8.85 10.69 14.39
N ILE A 280 9.58 9.59 14.28
CA ILE A 280 10.40 9.26 13.11
C ILE A 280 9.70 8.15 12.34
N LYS A 281 9.24 8.42 11.12
CA LYS A 281 8.78 7.39 10.18
C LYS A 281 9.99 6.70 9.56
N ILE A 282 9.97 5.36 9.52
CA ILE A 282 11.07 4.57 8.98
C ILE A 282 10.55 3.68 7.86
N SER A 283 11.30 3.62 6.77
CA SER A 283 11.06 2.66 5.68
C SER A 283 12.29 1.79 5.48
N PHE A 284 12.10 0.48 5.46
CA PHE A 284 13.16 -0.50 5.24
C PHE A 284 12.92 -1.23 3.93
N ARG A 285 14.00 -1.47 3.17
CA ARG A 285 13.98 -2.29 1.97
C ARG A 285 15.24 -3.15 1.92
N SER A 286 15.13 -4.34 1.34
CA SER A 286 16.27 -5.23 1.15
C SER A 286 16.12 -6.08 -0.10
N LYS A 287 17.18 -6.83 -0.42
CA LYS A 287 17.23 -7.81 -1.52
C LYS A 287 18.14 -8.97 -1.14
N GLY A 288 18.06 -10.08 -1.88
CA GLY A 288 18.87 -11.28 -1.62
C GLY A 288 18.46 -11.98 -0.31
N ASP A 289 19.46 -12.33 0.51
CA ASP A 289 19.23 -13.07 1.76
C ASP A 289 19.08 -12.17 2.99
N TYR A 290 18.87 -10.87 2.79
CA TYR A 290 18.68 -9.89 3.84
C TYR A 290 17.19 -9.60 4.07
N TYR A 291 16.72 -9.67 5.32
CA TYR A 291 15.31 -9.51 5.66
C TYR A 291 15.12 -8.35 6.64
N VAL A 292 14.11 -7.54 6.42
CA VAL A 292 13.89 -6.30 7.18
C VAL A 292 12.62 -6.32 8.05
N ASN A 293 11.73 -7.27 7.85
CA ASN A 293 10.48 -7.36 8.61
C ASN A 293 10.71 -7.64 10.10
N GLU A 294 11.61 -8.54 10.45
CA GLU A 294 11.93 -8.86 11.85
C GLU A 294 12.58 -7.67 12.56
N LEU A 295 13.55 -7.02 11.91
CA LEU A 295 14.16 -5.79 12.40
C LEU A 295 13.10 -4.71 12.71
N ALA A 296 12.15 -4.50 11.80
CA ALA A 296 11.08 -3.53 11.97
C ALA A 296 10.17 -3.88 13.15
N MET A 297 9.73 -5.15 13.25
CA MET A 297 8.84 -5.61 14.32
C MET A 297 9.50 -5.57 15.71
N GLN A 298 10.75 -6.03 15.82
CA GLN A 298 11.40 -6.19 17.11
C GLN A 298 11.93 -4.86 17.67
N HIS A 299 12.33 -3.92 16.79
CA HIS A 299 13.08 -2.75 17.22
C HIS A 299 12.46 -1.40 16.88
N PHE A 300 11.46 -1.34 15.98
CA PHE A 300 10.95 -0.06 15.46
C PHE A 300 9.42 0.01 15.40
N SER A 301 8.73 -0.71 16.27
CA SER A 301 7.26 -0.68 16.35
C SER A 301 6.59 -0.78 14.96
N GLY A 302 7.09 -1.69 14.15
CA GLY A 302 6.73 -1.78 12.73
C GLY A 302 6.40 -3.19 12.27
N GLY A 303 6.43 -3.39 10.95
CA GLY A 303 6.16 -4.66 10.32
C GLY A 303 6.13 -4.53 8.79
N GLY A 304 5.73 -5.59 8.13
CA GLY A 304 5.64 -5.64 6.67
C GLY A 304 6.16 -6.95 6.08
N HIS A 305 6.45 -6.92 4.78
CA HIS A 305 6.98 -8.06 4.05
C HIS A 305 8.48 -8.25 4.31
N LYS A 306 8.97 -9.44 3.99
CA LYS A 306 10.35 -9.87 4.12
C LYS A 306 11.38 -8.86 3.59
N TYR A 307 11.09 -8.24 2.45
CA TYR A 307 11.96 -7.29 1.75
C TYR A 307 11.50 -5.84 1.83
N ALA A 308 10.34 -5.57 2.41
CA ALA A 308 9.74 -4.25 2.49
C ALA A 308 8.97 -4.11 3.80
N ALA A 309 9.48 -3.32 4.72
CA ALA A 309 8.87 -3.09 6.02
C ALA A 309 8.84 -1.61 6.36
N GLY A 310 7.91 -1.22 7.21
CA GLY A 310 7.82 0.09 7.82
C GLY A 310 8.09 0.02 9.31
N GLY A 311 8.47 1.15 9.90
CA GLY A 311 8.66 1.27 11.34
C GLY A 311 8.45 2.70 11.81
N MET A 312 8.43 2.87 13.11
CA MET A 312 8.26 4.15 13.79
C MET A 312 9.15 4.22 15.03
N SER A 313 9.62 5.41 15.37
CA SER A 313 10.29 5.69 16.63
C SER A 313 9.83 7.03 17.18
N VAL A 314 9.70 7.12 18.49
CA VAL A 314 9.42 8.39 19.22
C VAL A 314 10.70 9.02 19.80
N GLU A 315 11.84 8.37 19.58
CA GLU A 315 13.15 8.90 19.97
C GLU A 315 13.64 9.95 18.94
N PRO A 316 14.53 10.86 19.31
CA PRO A 316 15.15 11.80 18.38
C PRO A 316 15.79 11.10 17.18
N LEU A 317 15.82 11.76 16.02
CA LEU A 317 16.30 11.19 14.76
C LEU A 317 17.72 10.59 14.88
N ASN A 318 18.65 11.32 15.49
CA ASN A 318 20.02 10.85 15.70
C ASN A 318 20.09 9.60 16.59
N VAL A 319 19.28 9.52 17.65
CA VAL A 319 19.21 8.36 18.56
C VAL A 319 18.64 7.14 17.83
N THR A 320 17.59 7.36 17.02
CA THR A 320 16.97 6.31 16.21
C THR A 320 17.95 5.75 15.18
N ILE A 321 18.71 6.62 14.50
CA ILE A 321 19.74 6.22 13.52
C ILE A 321 20.87 5.45 14.22
N ASP A 322 21.35 5.92 15.37
CA ASP A 322 22.42 5.23 16.13
C ASP A 322 21.96 3.85 16.61
N ARG A 323 20.67 3.70 16.99
CA ARG A 323 20.08 2.40 17.32
C ARG A 323 20.09 1.48 16.10
N PHE A 324 19.66 1.96 14.94
CA PHE A 324 19.72 1.18 13.70
C PHE A 324 21.15 0.74 13.37
N LYS A 325 22.13 1.65 13.43
CA LYS A 325 23.55 1.32 13.15
C LYS A 325 24.10 0.23 14.07
N LYS A 326 23.71 0.21 15.35
CA LYS A 326 24.11 -0.84 16.32
C LYS A 326 23.51 -2.20 15.99
N LEU A 327 22.34 -2.25 15.36
CA LEU A 327 21.66 -3.49 14.97
C LEU A 327 22.17 -4.05 13.62
N VAL A 328 22.81 -3.23 12.78
CA VAL A 328 23.31 -3.65 11.46
C VAL A 328 24.18 -4.92 11.50
N PRO A 329 25.13 -5.11 12.44
CA PRO A 329 25.92 -6.32 12.51
C PRO A 329 25.12 -7.59 12.83
N GLU A 330 24.00 -7.47 13.52
CA GLU A 330 23.14 -8.60 13.90
C GLU A 330 22.30 -9.09 12.72
N TYR A 331 21.77 -8.16 11.91
CA TYR A 331 20.80 -8.45 10.85
C TYR A 331 21.43 -8.54 9.45
N PHE A 332 22.63 -7.98 9.25
CA PHE A 332 23.21 -7.79 7.91
C PHE A 332 24.69 -8.17 7.81
N ALA A 333 25.21 -8.96 8.75
CA ALA A 333 26.57 -9.49 8.71
C ALA A 333 26.74 -10.62 7.70
#